data_b4de5cb72211a6febe1034402852369e
#
_entry.id   b4de5cb72211a6febe1034402852369e
#
_cell.length_a   1.000
_cell.length_b   1.000
_cell.length_c   1.000
_cell.angle_alpha   90.00
_cell.angle_beta   90.00
_cell.angle_gamma   90.00
#
_symmetry.space_group_name_H-M   'P 1'
#
loop_
_entity.id
_entity.type
_entity.pdbx_description
1 polymer ?
#
loop_
_entity_poly.entity_id
_entity_poly.type
_entity_poly.pdbx_seq_one_letter_code
_entity_poly.pdbx_strand_id
1 'polypeptide(L)'
;MFDRAEASIEEFDRQNDRLFISGWRSQFLSGLMMPLMSLVGNMGYVGVVVVGAQLALTGNATPGDIQSFIQYVRNFTQPVQQLGNVSNTMQSMAAATERVFEFLAAPEEEQKADAQIPEKRPGHVEFDHVKFGYTPDKTIIHDFSCEAQPGQTIAIVGPTGAGKTTLIKLLQRFYDVDGGSLRVEGVDVRDWDRAALRGEFAMVLQDTWLFNGTIRENIRYGRPDASDDEVEAAARAARCDHFIHTLAGGYDFMINEEGTNLSQGQRQLVTIARAILADRPALILDEATSNVDTRTEELIQRAMDALMQGRTSFVIAHRLSTIRNADVILVIRDGDIVEKGTHDELLAQGGFYADLYNSQFDEAA
;
A
#
# COMPACT_ATOMS: atom_id res chain seq x y z
N MET A 1 8.84 26.59 -12.92
CA MET A 1 9.81 25.78 -12.15
C MET A 1 10.37 26.67 -11.07
N PHE A 2 10.19 26.28 -9.82
CA PHE A 2 10.72 27.03 -8.69
C PHE A 2 12.21 26.68 -8.58
N ASP A 3 13.08 27.63 -8.95
CA ASP A 3 14.54 27.44 -8.82
C ASP A 3 14.91 27.45 -7.32
N ARG A 4 14.90 26.27 -6.70
CA ARG A 4 15.31 26.03 -5.31
C ARG A 4 16.60 25.23 -5.21
N ALA A 5 17.39 25.16 -6.28
CA ALA A 5 18.59 24.36 -6.33
C ALA A 5 19.58 24.74 -5.22
N GLU A 6 19.83 26.06 -5.03
CA GLU A 6 20.73 26.56 -3.96
C GLU A 6 20.22 26.20 -2.56
N ALA A 7 18.93 26.41 -2.27
CA ALA A 7 18.35 26.06 -0.98
C ALA A 7 18.38 24.54 -0.70
N SER A 8 18.22 23.72 -1.73
CA SER A 8 18.32 22.28 -1.60
C SER A 8 19.76 21.81 -1.36
N ILE A 9 20.74 22.45 -2.00
CA ILE A 9 22.17 22.19 -1.78
C ILE A 9 22.56 22.57 -0.35
N GLU A 10 22.15 23.76 0.12
CA GLU A 10 22.43 24.21 1.49
C GLU A 10 21.83 23.27 2.55
N GLU A 11 20.60 22.80 2.35
CA GLU A 11 19.99 21.81 3.23
C GLU A 11 20.71 20.48 3.19
N PHE A 12 21.12 20.01 1.99
CA PHE A 12 21.90 18.79 1.83
C PHE A 12 23.26 18.90 2.57
N ASP A 13 23.99 19.99 2.37
CA ASP A 13 25.28 20.21 3.03
C ASP A 13 25.14 20.24 4.54
N ARG A 14 24.09 20.88 5.05
CA ARG A 14 23.79 20.91 6.49
C ARG A 14 23.51 19.51 7.06
N GLN A 15 22.77 18.68 6.35
CA GLN A 15 22.49 17.28 6.76
C GLN A 15 23.74 16.42 6.64
N ASN A 16 24.52 16.61 5.58
CA ASN A 16 25.76 15.88 5.35
C ASN A 16 26.80 16.20 6.45
N ASP A 17 26.93 17.45 6.86
CA ASP A 17 27.81 17.86 7.97
C ASP A 17 27.40 17.22 9.30
N ARG A 18 26.11 17.18 9.59
CA ARG A 18 25.58 16.48 10.78
C ARG A 18 25.89 14.98 10.75
N LEU A 19 25.66 14.35 9.60
CA LEU A 19 25.96 12.94 9.40
C LEU A 19 27.46 12.67 9.54
N PHE A 20 28.31 13.50 8.93
CA PHE A 20 29.75 13.40 9.03
C PHE A 20 30.24 13.49 10.48
N ILE A 21 29.82 14.52 11.23
CA ILE A 21 30.20 14.70 12.63
C ILE A 21 29.75 13.52 13.50
N SER A 22 28.51 13.07 13.31
CA SER A 22 27.94 11.96 14.08
C SER A 22 28.63 10.64 13.74
N GLY A 23 28.84 10.38 12.45
CA GLY A 23 29.53 9.19 11.96
C GLY A 23 30.99 9.14 12.42
N TRP A 24 31.71 10.28 12.26
CA TRP A 24 33.10 10.36 12.72
C TRP A 24 33.26 10.13 14.22
N ARG A 25 32.39 10.76 15.04
CA ARG A 25 32.40 10.57 16.51
C ARG A 25 32.13 9.13 16.90
N SER A 26 31.09 8.54 16.31
CA SER A 26 30.73 7.15 16.55
C SER A 26 31.87 6.19 16.19
N GLN A 27 32.45 6.36 15.00
CA GLN A 27 33.52 5.52 14.50
C GLN A 27 34.82 5.69 15.30
N PHE A 28 35.14 6.94 15.69
CA PHE A 28 36.31 7.23 16.52
C PHE A 28 36.20 6.59 17.90
N LEU A 29 35.07 6.81 18.61
CA LEU A 29 34.84 6.23 19.92
C LEU A 29 34.84 4.70 19.91
N SER A 30 34.15 4.11 18.97
CA SER A 30 34.10 2.63 18.80
C SER A 30 35.47 2.08 18.38
N GLY A 31 36.18 2.80 17.53
CA GLY A 31 37.52 2.41 17.06
C GLY A 31 38.61 2.51 18.12
N LEU A 32 38.47 3.37 19.15
CA LEU A 32 39.45 3.50 20.23
C LEU A 32 39.46 2.34 21.21
N MET A 33 38.37 1.60 21.34
CA MET A 33 38.22 0.55 22.36
C MET A 33 39.28 -0.53 22.22
N MET A 34 39.49 -1.06 21.01
CA MET A 34 40.49 -2.14 20.77
C MET A 34 41.95 -1.68 20.99
N PRO A 35 42.40 -0.51 20.48
CA PRO A 35 43.73 0.01 20.81
C PRO A 35 43.97 0.25 22.31
N LEU A 36 42.99 0.78 23.01
CA LEU A 36 43.11 1.01 24.45
C LEU A 36 43.22 -0.30 25.25
N MET A 37 42.40 -1.30 24.90
CA MET A 37 42.50 -2.62 25.51
C MET A 37 43.84 -3.31 25.22
N SER A 38 44.36 -3.15 24.01
CA SER A 38 45.68 -3.66 23.63
C SER A 38 46.79 -2.93 24.40
N LEU A 39 46.65 -1.61 24.59
CA LEU A 39 47.63 -0.85 25.39
C LEU A 39 47.65 -1.37 26.85
N VAL A 40 46.49 -1.52 27.48
CA VAL A 40 46.40 -2.08 28.85
C VAL A 40 47.01 -3.48 28.96
N GLY A 41 46.70 -4.34 27.98
CA GLY A 41 47.30 -5.72 27.94
C GLY A 41 48.83 -5.70 27.79
N ASN A 42 49.37 -4.81 26.92
CA ASN A 42 50.82 -4.66 26.72
C ASN A 42 51.50 -4.03 27.95
N MET A 43 50.88 -3.11 28.65
CA MET A 43 51.39 -2.58 29.91
C MET A 43 51.46 -3.69 30.99
N GLY A 44 50.44 -4.51 31.08
CA GLY A 44 50.47 -5.70 31.95
C GLY A 44 51.60 -6.67 31.60
N TYR A 45 51.79 -6.95 30.32
CA TYR A 45 52.91 -7.76 29.84
C TYR A 45 54.27 -7.18 30.24
N VAL A 46 54.50 -5.88 30.01
CA VAL A 46 55.76 -5.22 30.42
C VAL A 46 55.96 -5.26 31.92
N GLY A 47 54.89 -5.04 32.71
CA GLY A 47 54.95 -5.17 34.17
C GLY A 47 55.38 -6.56 34.64
N VAL A 48 54.81 -7.61 34.07
CA VAL A 48 55.17 -9.00 34.37
C VAL A 48 56.63 -9.29 34.00
N VAL A 49 57.10 -8.81 32.86
CA VAL A 49 58.49 -9.04 32.45
C VAL A 49 59.48 -8.32 33.37
N VAL A 50 59.22 -7.08 33.73
CA VAL A 50 60.13 -6.28 34.62
C VAL A 50 60.16 -6.87 36.03
N VAL A 51 59.00 -7.12 36.63
CA VAL A 51 58.94 -7.72 38.01
C VAL A 51 59.45 -9.15 38.00
N GLY A 52 59.10 -9.93 36.98
CA GLY A 52 59.56 -11.31 36.84
C GLY A 52 61.09 -11.41 36.70
N ALA A 53 61.68 -10.52 35.88
CA ALA A 53 63.17 -10.47 35.77
C ALA A 53 63.83 -10.13 37.09
N GLN A 54 63.28 -9.18 37.86
CA GLN A 54 63.80 -8.83 39.17
C GLN A 54 63.70 -9.98 40.16
N LEU A 55 62.60 -10.72 40.17
CA LEU A 55 62.44 -11.91 41.01
C LEU A 55 63.37 -13.05 40.57
N ALA A 56 63.60 -13.23 39.29
CA ALA A 56 64.56 -14.23 38.79
C ALA A 56 65.99 -13.91 39.19
N LEU A 57 66.44 -12.65 39.15
CA LEU A 57 67.75 -12.24 39.62
C LEU A 57 67.95 -12.48 41.12
N THR A 58 66.91 -12.44 41.92
CA THR A 58 66.95 -12.76 43.36
C THR A 58 66.71 -14.25 43.68
N GLY A 59 66.59 -15.09 42.63
CA GLY A 59 66.39 -16.53 42.81
C GLY A 59 64.98 -16.96 43.20
N ASN A 60 64.01 -16.04 43.25
CA ASN A 60 62.63 -16.26 43.68
C ASN A 60 61.68 -16.66 42.56
N ALA A 61 62.12 -16.65 41.29
CA ALA A 61 61.32 -17.08 40.15
C ALA A 61 62.21 -17.70 39.07
N THR A 62 61.66 -18.65 38.33
CA THR A 62 62.32 -19.25 37.15
C THR A 62 61.85 -18.56 35.87
N PRO A 63 62.60 -18.64 34.76
CA PRO A 63 62.15 -18.17 33.43
C PRO A 63 60.81 -18.82 33.02
N GLY A 64 60.57 -20.08 33.41
CA GLY A 64 59.29 -20.76 33.14
C GLY A 64 58.11 -20.16 33.90
N ASP A 65 58.33 -19.67 35.11
CA ASP A 65 57.26 -18.98 35.89
C ASP A 65 56.89 -17.66 35.19
N ILE A 66 57.88 -16.91 34.72
CA ILE A 66 57.61 -15.65 33.98
C ILE A 66 56.81 -15.93 32.72
N GLN A 67 57.18 -16.96 31.95
CA GLN A 67 56.47 -17.32 30.74
C GLN A 67 55.02 -17.77 31.02
N SER A 68 54.83 -18.56 32.08
CA SER A 68 53.50 -18.99 32.51
C SER A 68 52.63 -17.81 32.93
N PHE A 69 53.21 -16.86 33.66
CA PHE A 69 52.45 -15.65 34.08
C PHE A 69 52.08 -14.74 32.93
N ILE A 70 52.95 -14.58 31.93
CA ILE A 70 52.66 -13.89 30.68
C ILE A 70 51.43 -14.53 29.98
N GLN A 71 51.42 -15.86 29.93
CA GLN A 71 50.30 -16.58 29.33
C GLN A 71 48.99 -16.38 30.12
N TYR A 72 49.06 -16.36 31.44
CA TYR A 72 47.90 -16.06 32.28
C TYR A 72 47.36 -14.65 32.08
N VAL A 73 48.22 -13.63 31.94
CA VAL A 73 47.82 -12.25 31.66
C VAL A 73 47.10 -12.19 30.31
N ARG A 74 47.65 -12.87 29.29
CA ARG A 74 47.00 -12.91 27.95
C ARG A 74 45.66 -13.63 28.01
N ASN A 75 45.58 -14.76 28.65
CA ASN A 75 44.35 -15.54 28.81
C ASN A 75 43.27 -14.80 29.62
N PHE A 76 43.69 -13.91 30.53
CA PHE A 76 42.75 -13.06 31.28
C PHE A 76 42.27 -11.84 30.45
N THR A 77 43.16 -11.22 29.70
CA THR A 77 42.84 -10.01 28.91
C THR A 77 41.88 -10.32 27.77
N GLN A 78 41.97 -11.49 27.14
CA GLN A 78 41.15 -11.88 26.01
C GLN A 78 39.66 -11.95 26.34
N PRO A 79 39.16 -12.60 27.42
CA PRO A 79 37.75 -12.57 27.79
C PRO A 79 37.24 -11.18 28.12
N VAL A 80 38.07 -10.32 28.72
CA VAL A 80 37.69 -8.92 29.04
C VAL A 80 37.40 -8.14 27.77
N GLN A 81 38.22 -8.31 26.73
CA GLN A 81 37.98 -7.72 25.40
C GLN A 81 36.67 -8.25 24.77
N GLN A 82 36.40 -9.55 24.91
CA GLN A 82 35.16 -10.16 24.40
C GLN A 82 33.94 -9.61 25.11
N LEU A 83 33.97 -9.39 26.41
CA LEU A 83 32.86 -8.77 27.16
C LEU A 83 32.52 -7.35 26.64
N GLY A 84 33.54 -6.56 26.30
CA GLY A 84 33.32 -5.27 25.69
C GLY A 84 32.59 -5.33 24.33
N ASN A 85 32.93 -6.29 23.49
CA ASN A 85 32.25 -6.53 22.20
C ASN A 85 30.82 -7.04 22.39
N VAL A 86 30.60 -7.94 23.35
CA VAL A 86 29.26 -8.46 23.66
C VAL A 86 28.32 -7.33 24.10
N SER A 87 28.79 -6.36 24.88
CA SER A 87 27.98 -5.22 25.33
C SER A 87 27.46 -4.40 24.17
N ASN A 88 28.29 -4.11 23.16
CA ASN A 88 27.87 -3.39 21.96
C ASN A 88 26.86 -4.21 21.14
N THR A 89 27.09 -5.51 21.00
CA THR A 89 26.18 -6.40 20.29
C THR A 89 24.83 -6.50 20.99
N MET A 90 24.81 -6.57 22.33
CA MET A 90 23.56 -6.60 23.11
C MET A 90 22.69 -5.37 22.90
N GLN A 91 23.27 -4.17 22.81
CA GLN A 91 22.50 -2.95 22.55
C GLN A 91 21.84 -3.00 21.17
N SER A 92 22.57 -3.42 20.14
CA SER A 92 22.02 -3.57 18.78
C SER A 92 20.94 -4.66 18.72
N MET A 93 21.14 -5.77 19.43
CA MET A 93 20.15 -6.85 19.54
C MET A 93 18.89 -6.40 20.27
N ALA A 94 19.01 -5.63 21.36
CA ALA A 94 17.86 -5.10 22.10
C ALA A 94 16.98 -4.22 21.22
N ALA A 95 17.57 -3.29 20.46
CA ALA A 95 16.84 -2.42 19.54
C ALA A 95 16.17 -3.20 18.39
N ALA A 96 16.83 -4.24 17.86
CA ALA A 96 16.24 -5.10 16.83
C ALA A 96 15.09 -5.94 17.39
N THR A 97 15.26 -6.48 18.59
CA THR A 97 14.28 -7.30 19.30
C THR A 97 13.02 -6.47 19.63
N GLU A 98 13.19 -5.24 20.11
CA GLU A 98 12.10 -4.32 20.40
C GLU A 98 11.22 -4.11 19.14
N ARG A 99 11.82 -3.83 18.00
CA ARG A 99 11.08 -3.66 16.71
C ARG A 99 10.34 -4.93 16.28
N VAL A 100 10.95 -6.10 16.48
CA VAL A 100 10.30 -7.37 16.15
C VAL A 100 9.10 -7.61 17.07
N PHE A 101 9.25 -7.39 18.38
CA PHE A 101 8.14 -7.55 19.30
C PHE A 101 7.06 -6.49 19.14
N GLU A 102 7.40 -5.24 18.79
CA GLU A 102 6.45 -4.22 18.44
C GLU A 102 5.59 -4.64 17.23
N PHE A 103 6.24 -5.20 16.19
CA PHE A 103 5.52 -5.74 15.04
C PHE A 103 4.64 -6.94 15.41
N LEU A 104 5.13 -7.88 16.21
CA LEU A 104 4.37 -9.06 16.64
C LEU A 104 3.22 -8.72 17.59
N ALA A 105 3.34 -7.62 18.35
CA ALA A 105 2.31 -7.13 19.26
C ALA A 105 1.34 -6.15 18.59
N ALA A 106 1.53 -5.84 17.31
CA ALA A 106 0.61 -4.98 16.57
C ALA A 106 -0.80 -5.59 16.61
N PRO A 107 -1.84 -4.78 16.84
CA PRO A 107 -3.21 -5.29 16.88
C PRO A 107 -3.59 -5.86 15.52
N GLU A 108 -4.10 -7.09 15.52
CA GLU A 108 -4.64 -7.73 14.32
C GLU A 108 -6.04 -7.20 14.03
N GLU A 109 -6.47 -7.29 12.77
CA GLU A 109 -7.84 -6.99 12.38
C GLU A 109 -8.82 -7.89 13.13
N GLU A 110 -9.75 -7.29 13.88
CA GLU A 110 -10.76 -8.04 14.61
C GLU A 110 -11.76 -8.68 13.63
N GLN A 111 -11.97 -9.99 13.77
CA GLN A 111 -12.98 -10.75 13.06
C GLN A 111 -13.96 -11.32 14.10
N LYS A 112 -15.26 -11.05 13.92
CA LYS A 112 -16.27 -11.65 14.79
C LYS A 112 -16.32 -13.17 14.61
N ALA A 113 -16.48 -13.91 15.69
CA ALA A 113 -16.52 -15.37 15.65
C ALA A 113 -17.78 -15.92 14.95
N ASP A 114 -18.86 -15.13 14.93
CA ASP A 114 -20.16 -15.42 14.32
C ASP A 114 -20.38 -14.59 13.04
N ALA A 115 -19.30 -14.29 12.32
CA ALA A 115 -19.36 -13.54 11.07
C ALA A 115 -20.33 -14.18 10.06
N GLN A 116 -21.14 -13.32 9.45
CA GLN A 116 -22.22 -13.75 8.55
C GLN A 116 -21.75 -13.75 7.09
N ILE A 117 -22.32 -14.67 6.33
CA ILE A 117 -22.18 -14.70 4.87
C ILE A 117 -23.59 -14.89 4.31
N PRO A 118 -24.25 -13.86 3.75
CA PRO A 118 -25.58 -13.99 3.17
C PRO A 118 -25.64 -15.00 2.03
N GLU A 119 -26.74 -15.75 1.95
CA GLU A 119 -26.94 -16.74 0.89
C GLU A 119 -27.20 -16.09 -0.49
N LYS A 120 -27.99 -15.00 -0.50
CA LYS A 120 -28.29 -14.23 -1.72
C LYS A 120 -27.49 -12.95 -1.75
N ARG A 121 -26.82 -12.71 -2.86
CA ARG A 121 -25.88 -11.61 -3.03
C ARG A 121 -26.10 -10.89 -4.36
N PRO A 122 -27.24 -10.19 -4.53
CA PRO A 122 -27.57 -9.49 -5.77
C PRO A 122 -26.84 -8.15 -5.94
N GLY A 123 -26.05 -7.69 -4.95
CA GLY A 123 -25.31 -6.45 -5.01
C GLY A 123 -26.00 -5.26 -4.35
N HIS A 124 -26.90 -5.48 -3.37
CA HIS A 124 -27.55 -4.41 -2.61
C HIS A 124 -26.58 -3.78 -1.59
N VAL A 125 -26.50 -2.45 -1.57
CA VAL A 125 -25.64 -1.69 -0.64
C VAL A 125 -26.39 -0.51 -0.07
N GLU A 126 -26.31 -0.32 1.25
CA GLU A 126 -26.98 0.75 1.97
C GLU A 126 -25.99 1.46 2.92
N PHE A 127 -25.87 2.77 2.78
CA PHE A 127 -25.23 3.67 3.72
C PHE A 127 -26.34 4.38 4.50
N ASP A 128 -26.32 4.29 5.81
CA ASP A 128 -27.35 4.85 6.70
C ASP A 128 -26.65 5.72 7.76
N HIS A 129 -26.71 7.04 7.56
CA HIS A 129 -26.10 8.05 8.43
C HIS A 129 -24.63 7.79 8.77
N VAL A 130 -23.85 7.35 7.78
CA VAL A 130 -22.44 6.97 7.96
C VAL A 130 -21.58 8.20 8.31
N LYS A 131 -20.79 8.04 9.39
CA LYS A 131 -19.77 9.00 9.84
C LYS A 131 -18.42 8.32 9.89
N PHE A 132 -17.37 9.03 9.48
CA PHE A 132 -16.01 8.48 9.50
C PHE A 132 -14.92 9.55 9.47
N GLY A 133 -13.85 9.31 10.21
CA GLY A 133 -12.59 10.06 10.16
C GLY A 133 -11.38 9.15 10.34
N TYR A 134 -10.25 9.46 9.70
CA TYR A 134 -9.01 8.69 9.90
C TYR A 134 -8.35 8.94 11.25
N THR A 135 -8.66 10.06 11.86
CA THR A 135 -8.22 10.45 13.21
C THR A 135 -9.40 11.02 13.97
N PRO A 136 -9.45 10.85 15.31
CA PRO A 136 -10.56 11.36 16.12
C PRO A 136 -10.83 12.86 15.96
N ASP A 137 -9.79 13.64 15.62
CA ASP A 137 -9.87 15.10 15.51
C ASP A 137 -10.34 15.59 14.13
N LYS A 138 -10.44 14.70 13.13
CA LYS A 138 -10.78 15.08 11.77
C LYS A 138 -11.78 14.13 11.12
N THR A 139 -13.05 14.51 11.17
CA THR A 139 -14.12 13.85 10.42
C THR A 139 -13.97 14.15 8.91
N ILE A 140 -14.11 13.11 8.09
CA ILE A 140 -14.05 13.19 6.61
C ILE A 140 -15.43 12.99 6.00
N ILE A 141 -16.23 12.09 6.55
CA ILE A 141 -17.61 11.82 6.17
C ILE A 141 -18.48 12.19 7.38
N HIS A 142 -19.40 13.13 7.22
CA HIS A 142 -20.17 13.71 8.34
C HIS A 142 -21.54 13.05 8.52
N ASP A 143 -22.28 12.87 7.39
CA ASP A 143 -23.61 12.24 7.41
C ASP A 143 -23.96 11.71 6.02
N PHE A 144 -23.42 10.54 5.67
CA PHE A 144 -23.57 10.00 4.33
C PHE A 144 -24.67 8.92 4.32
N SER A 145 -25.75 9.18 3.55
CA SER A 145 -26.86 8.25 3.38
C SER A 145 -27.16 8.02 1.90
N CYS A 146 -27.05 6.77 1.46
CA CYS A 146 -27.33 6.36 0.09
C CYS A 146 -27.69 4.88 0.04
N GLU A 147 -28.63 4.54 -0.82
CA GLU A 147 -29.00 3.17 -1.13
C GLU A 147 -28.74 2.90 -2.60
N ALA A 148 -28.06 1.80 -2.92
CA ALA A 148 -27.79 1.28 -4.24
C ALA A 148 -28.56 -0.03 -4.43
N GLN A 149 -29.52 -0.03 -5.33
CA GLN A 149 -30.29 -1.23 -5.69
C GLN A 149 -29.47 -2.15 -6.58
N PRO A 150 -29.75 -3.47 -6.57
CA PRO A 150 -29.06 -4.43 -7.44
C PRO A 150 -29.07 -3.99 -8.91
N GLY A 151 -27.90 -3.98 -9.52
CA GLY A 151 -27.72 -3.64 -10.93
C GLY A 151 -27.68 -2.12 -11.22
N GLN A 152 -27.80 -1.24 -10.23
CA GLN A 152 -27.68 0.20 -10.41
C GLN A 152 -26.23 0.68 -10.57
N THR A 153 -26.04 1.68 -11.40
CA THR A 153 -24.80 2.43 -11.53
C THR A 153 -24.89 3.73 -10.72
N ILE A 154 -24.05 3.85 -9.69
CA ILE A 154 -23.93 5.03 -8.83
C ILE A 154 -22.67 5.79 -9.22
N ALA A 155 -22.81 6.96 -9.84
CA ALA A 155 -21.67 7.84 -10.13
C ALA A 155 -21.39 8.74 -8.91
N ILE A 156 -20.15 8.75 -8.46
CA ILE A 156 -19.68 9.58 -7.34
C ILE A 156 -18.83 10.71 -7.93
N VAL A 157 -19.32 11.95 -7.84
CA VAL A 157 -18.64 13.13 -8.36
C VAL A 157 -18.36 14.14 -7.27
N GLY A 158 -17.33 14.96 -7.45
CA GLY A 158 -16.95 16.01 -6.50
C GLY A 158 -15.46 16.36 -6.59
N PRO A 159 -15.02 17.45 -5.96
CA PRO A 159 -13.64 17.89 -6.00
C PRO A 159 -12.67 16.90 -5.33
N THR A 160 -11.38 17.09 -5.59
CA THR A 160 -10.34 16.32 -4.90
C THR A 160 -10.41 16.57 -3.39
N GLY A 161 -10.34 15.51 -2.60
CA GLY A 161 -10.44 15.61 -1.14
C GLY A 161 -11.87 15.58 -0.59
N ALA A 162 -12.93 15.50 -1.43
CA ALA A 162 -14.32 15.46 -0.99
C ALA A 162 -14.73 14.17 -0.24
N GLY A 163 -13.87 13.14 -0.16
CA GLY A 163 -14.17 11.89 0.54
C GLY A 163 -14.49 10.69 -0.36
N LYS A 164 -14.47 10.83 -1.69
CA LYS A 164 -14.83 9.76 -2.66
C LYS A 164 -14.08 8.45 -2.41
N THR A 165 -12.75 8.49 -2.34
CA THR A 165 -11.91 7.31 -2.07
C THR A 165 -12.13 6.74 -0.67
N THR A 166 -12.52 7.58 0.30
CA THR A 166 -12.86 7.14 1.65
C THR A 166 -14.09 6.23 1.65
N LEU A 167 -15.12 6.56 0.89
CA LEU A 167 -16.32 5.71 0.74
C LEU A 167 -15.97 4.32 0.21
N ILE A 168 -15.09 4.24 -0.79
CA ILE A 168 -14.60 2.96 -1.34
C ILE A 168 -13.87 2.13 -0.27
N LYS A 169 -13.03 2.78 0.54
CA LYS A 169 -12.32 2.11 1.63
C LYS A 169 -13.27 1.58 2.71
N LEU A 170 -14.37 2.28 2.97
CA LEU A 170 -15.42 1.82 3.87
C LEU A 170 -16.19 0.63 3.30
N LEU A 171 -16.56 0.66 2.01
CA LEU A 171 -17.20 -0.48 1.32
C LEU A 171 -16.38 -1.77 1.44
N GLN A 172 -15.06 -1.67 1.31
CA GLN A 172 -14.13 -2.80 1.43
C GLN A 172 -13.80 -3.14 2.90
N ARG A 173 -14.38 -2.39 3.85
CA ARG A 173 -14.07 -2.52 5.26
C ARG A 173 -12.56 -2.49 5.55
N PHE A 174 -11.81 -1.57 4.88
CA PHE A 174 -10.45 -1.24 5.30
C PHE A 174 -10.46 -0.43 6.59
N TYR A 175 -11.59 0.20 6.89
CA TYR A 175 -11.89 0.90 8.14
C TYR A 175 -13.33 0.60 8.52
N ASP A 176 -13.61 0.52 9.81
CA ASP A 176 -14.98 0.47 10.33
C ASP A 176 -15.53 1.91 10.46
N VAL A 177 -16.83 2.09 10.32
CA VAL A 177 -17.48 3.40 10.44
C VAL A 177 -17.52 3.85 11.90
N ASP A 178 -17.35 5.15 12.15
CA ASP A 178 -17.42 5.75 13.49
C ASP A 178 -18.87 5.93 13.98
N GLY A 179 -19.80 6.08 13.04
CA GLY A 179 -21.24 6.24 13.33
C GLY A 179 -22.10 5.82 12.15
N GLY A 180 -23.36 5.56 12.42
CA GLY A 180 -24.28 5.03 11.44
C GLY A 180 -24.04 3.54 11.14
N SER A 181 -24.55 3.09 10.00
CA SER A 181 -24.34 1.72 9.51
C SER A 181 -24.09 1.68 8.02
N LEU A 182 -23.21 0.79 7.59
CA LEU A 182 -22.99 0.41 6.20
C LEU A 182 -23.37 -1.05 6.06
N ARG A 183 -24.38 -1.32 5.23
CA ARG A 183 -24.90 -2.68 5.01
C ARG A 183 -24.66 -3.13 3.58
N VAL A 184 -24.23 -4.36 3.45
CA VAL A 184 -24.14 -5.09 2.17
C VAL A 184 -25.07 -6.29 2.31
N GLU A 185 -25.99 -6.46 1.35
CA GLU A 185 -27.02 -7.50 1.39
C GLU A 185 -27.86 -7.51 2.69
N GLY A 186 -28.12 -6.31 3.23
CA GLY A 186 -28.88 -6.11 4.48
C GLY A 186 -28.11 -6.41 5.77
N VAL A 187 -26.86 -6.89 5.69
CA VAL A 187 -26.00 -7.19 6.84
C VAL A 187 -24.96 -6.08 7.00
N ASP A 188 -24.80 -5.58 8.24
CA ASP A 188 -23.76 -4.58 8.53
C ASP A 188 -22.37 -5.13 8.21
N VAL A 189 -21.52 -4.35 7.53
CA VAL A 189 -20.17 -4.78 7.13
C VAL A 189 -19.32 -5.22 8.33
N ARG A 190 -19.60 -4.72 9.53
CA ARG A 190 -18.93 -5.12 10.77
C ARG A 190 -19.28 -6.55 11.22
N ASP A 191 -20.38 -7.09 10.72
CA ASP A 191 -20.87 -8.43 11.03
C ASP A 191 -20.52 -9.45 9.92
N TRP A 192 -20.01 -8.99 8.79
CA TRP A 192 -19.54 -9.86 7.71
C TRP A 192 -18.21 -10.53 8.02
N ASP A 193 -18.01 -11.71 7.44
CA ASP A 193 -16.65 -12.21 7.19
C ASP A 193 -15.92 -11.28 6.23
N ARG A 194 -14.75 -10.77 6.61
CA ARG A 194 -14.01 -9.76 5.81
C ARG A 194 -13.61 -10.27 4.44
N ALA A 195 -13.19 -11.54 4.35
CA ALA A 195 -12.76 -12.13 3.08
C ALA A 195 -13.97 -12.33 2.15
N ALA A 196 -15.09 -12.78 2.70
CA ALA A 196 -16.34 -12.92 1.95
C ALA A 196 -16.86 -11.54 1.50
N LEU A 197 -16.89 -10.52 2.37
CA LEU A 197 -17.30 -9.16 2.01
C LEU A 197 -16.45 -8.58 0.86
N ARG A 198 -15.13 -8.65 0.99
CA ARG A 198 -14.21 -8.19 -0.07
C ARG A 198 -14.39 -8.98 -1.36
N GLY A 199 -14.79 -10.25 -1.24
CA GLY A 199 -15.13 -11.11 -2.36
C GLY A 199 -16.42 -10.72 -3.11
N GLU A 200 -17.28 -9.84 -2.55
CA GLU A 200 -18.48 -9.34 -3.25
C GLU A 200 -18.17 -8.28 -4.29
N PHE A 201 -16.99 -7.67 -4.22
CA PHE A 201 -16.62 -6.56 -5.07
C PHE A 201 -15.50 -6.94 -6.03
N ALA A 202 -15.64 -6.59 -7.31
CA ALA A 202 -14.52 -6.49 -8.22
C ALA A 202 -14.10 -5.02 -8.34
N MET A 203 -12.78 -4.79 -8.44
CA MET A 203 -12.23 -3.43 -8.46
C MET A 203 -11.42 -3.18 -9.71
N VAL A 204 -11.65 -2.02 -10.33
CA VAL A 204 -10.78 -1.46 -11.36
C VAL A 204 -10.36 -0.08 -10.87
N LEU A 205 -9.11 0.03 -10.43
CA LEU A 205 -8.55 1.26 -9.85
C LEU A 205 -7.80 2.06 -10.91
N GLN A 206 -7.61 3.35 -10.64
CA GLN A 206 -6.80 4.25 -11.46
C GLN A 206 -5.37 3.74 -11.63
N ASP A 207 -4.74 3.35 -10.52
CA ASP A 207 -3.42 2.73 -10.52
C ASP A 207 -3.56 1.25 -10.83
N THR A 208 -3.36 0.90 -12.09
CA THR A 208 -3.44 -0.49 -12.56
C THR A 208 -2.22 -1.27 -12.10
N TRP A 209 -2.43 -2.18 -11.15
CA TRP A 209 -1.37 -3.07 -10.69
C TRP A 209 -1.43 -4.44 -11.40
N LEU A 210 -0.30 -4.81 -11.98
CA LEU A 210 -0.06 -6.15 -12.55
C LEU A 210 1.20 -6.73 -11.90
N PHE A 211 1.16 -8.02 -11.57
CA PHE A 211 2.33 -8.68 -11.01
C PHE A 211 3.24 -9.27 -12.10
N ASN A 212 4.49 -9.52 -11.76
CA ASN A 212 5.44 -10.21 -12.63
C ASN A 212 4.96 -11.63 -12.91
N GLY A 213 4.56 -11.88 -14.14
CA GLY A 213 3.96 -13.12 -14.59
C GLY A 213 3.38 -12.97 -15.99
N THR A 214 2.76 -14.01 -16.52
CA THR A 214 2.12 -13.95 -17.83
C THR A 214 0.85 -13.10 -17.83
N ILE A 215 0.41 -12.65 -19.01
CA ILE A 215 -0.90 -11.99 -19.16
C ILE A 215 -2.02 -12.95 -18.70
N ARG A 216 -1.94 -14.22 -19.06
CA ARG A 216 -2.88 -15.28 -18.65
C ARG A 216 -3.00 -15.34 -17.13
N GLU A 217 -1.90 -15.41 -16.41
CA GLU A 217 -1.88 -15.45 -14.94
C GLU A 217 -2.45 -14.17 -14.33
N ASN A 218 -2.11 -13.00 -14.89
CA ASN A 218 -2.64 -11.72 -14.44
C ASN A 218 -4.17 -11.63 -14.60
N ILE A 219 -4.75 -12.16 -15.68
CA ILE A 219 -6.21 -12.21 -15.83
C ILE A 219 -6.80 -13.26 -14.89
N ARG A 220 -6.20 -14.46 -14.79
CA ARG A 220 -6.63 -15.57 -13.93
C ARG A 220 -6.61 -15.20 -12.44
N TYR A 221 -5.86 -14.18 -12.04
CA TYR A 221 -5.87 -13.67 -10.67
C TYR A 221 -7.28 -13.29 -10.17
N GLY A 222 -8.20 -12.91 -11.07
CA GLY A 222 -9.61 -12.66 -10.73
C GLY A 222 -10.36 -13.90 -10.24
N ARG A 223 -10.01 -15.08 -10.77
CA ARG A 223 -10.53 -16.41 -10.38
C ARG A 223 -9.47 -17.47 -10.66
N PRO A 224 -8.70 -17.88 -9.63
CA PRO A 224 -7.53 -18.76 -9.79
C PRO A 224 -7.82 -20.14 -10.37
N ASP A 225 -9.03 -20.64 -10.22
CA ASP A 225 -9.51 -21.93 -10.73
C ASP A 225 -10.09 -21.86 -12.15
N ALA A 226 -10.09 -20.70 -12.79
CA ALA A 226 -10.61 -20.52 -14.13
C ALA A 226 -9.76 -21.26 -15.19
N SER A 227 -10.44 -21.87 -16.15
CA SER A 227 -9.81 -22.50 -17.32
C SER A 227 -9.21 -21.45 -18.27
N ASP A 228 -8.34 -21.90 -19.18
CA ASP A 228 -7.78 -21.06 -20.23
C ASP A 228 -8.85 -20.45 -21.12
N ASP A 229 -9.88 -21.23 -21.48
CA ASP A 229 -11.00 -20.80 -22.32
C ASP A 229 -11.79 -19.65 -21.64
N GLU A 230 -11.98 -19.71 -20.31
CA GLU A 230 -12.64 -18.65 -19.53
C GLU A 230 -11.79 -17.39 -19.45
N VAL A 231 -10.47 -17.54 -19.29
CA VAL A 231 -9.52 -16.41 -19.32
C VAL A 231 -9.58 -15.71 -20.68
N GLU A 232 -9.55 -16.46 -21.78
CA GLU A 232 -9.64 -15.91 -23.13
C GLU A 232 -11.02 -15.28 -23.41
N ALA A 233 -12.11 -15.88 -22.89
CA ALA A 233 -13.45 -15.29 -22.99
C ALA A 233 -13.52 -13.94 -22.26
N ALA A 234 -12.95 -13.84 -21.06
CA ALA A 234 -12.87 -12.58 -20.32
C ALA A 234 -12.02 -11.53 -21.06
N ALA A 235 -10.90 -11.94 -21.65
CA ALA A 235 -10.05 -11.05 -22.45
C ALA A 235 -10.78 -10.53 -23.71
N ARG A 236 -11.57 -11.37 -24.38
CA ARG A 236 -12.42 -10.95 -25.52
C ARG A 236 -13.51 -9.96 -25.08
N ALA A 237 -14.15 -10.21 -23.96
CA ALA A 237 -15.15 -9.29 -23.38
C ALA A 237 -14.54 -7.93 -23.01
N ALA A 238 -13.33 -7.94 -22.43
CA ALA A 238 -12.56 -6.75 -22.12
C ALA A 238 -11.89 -6.08 -23.35
N ARG A 239 -12.11 -6.58 -24.57
CA ARG A 239 -11.50 -6.05 -25.80
C ARG A 239 -9.97 -6.06 -25.82
N CYS A 240 -9.31 -6.87 -24.99
CA CYS A 240 -7.85 -6.96 -24.94
C CYS A 240 -7.27 -8.14 -25.75
N ASP A 241 -8.07 -9.13 -26.15
CA ASP A 241 -7.64 -10.30 -26.91
C ASP A 241 -6.85 -9.94 -28.19
N HIS A 242 -7.31 -8.94 -28.96
CA HIS A 242 -6.64 -8.52 -30.18
C HIS A 242 -5.20 -8.06 -29.93
N PHE A 243 -4.96 -7.17 -28.96
CA PHE A 243 -3.60 -6.69 -28.69
C PHE A 243 -2.75 -7.82 -28.10
N ILE A 244 -3.30 -8.69 -27.26
CA ILE A 244 -2.58 -9.83 -26.68
C ILE A 244 -1.99 -10.70 -27.80
N HIS A 245 -2.75 -11.00 -28.85
CA HIS A 245 -2.24 -11.76 -29.98
C HIS A 245 -1.18 -11.04 -30.83
N THR A 246 -1.03 -9.72 -30.69
CA THR A 246 0.09 -8.99 -31.34
C THR A 246 1.39 -9.05 -30.58
N LEU A 247 1.38 -9.48 -29.32
CA LEU A 247 2.57 -9.63 -28.50
C LEU A 247 3.29 -10.97 -28.78
N ALA A 248 4.61 -10.96 -28.67
CA ALA A 248 5.40 -12.18 -28.81
C ALA A 248 5.07 -13.16 -27.66
N GLY A 249 4.44 -14.28 -27.98
CA GLY A 249 3.95 -15.26 -27.00
C GLY A 249 2.47 -15.12 -26.61
N GLY A 250 1.76 -14.08 -27.08
CA GLY A 250 0.33 -13.92 -26.84
C GLY A 250 -0.02 -13.87 -25.35
N TYR A 251 -0.88 -14.77 -24.88
CA TYR A 251 -1.28 -14.87 -23.48
C TYR A 251 -0.13 -15.26 -22.54
N ASP A 252 0.93 -15.88 -23.05
CA ASP A 252 2.12 -16.25 -22.28
C ASP A 252 3.19 -15.17 -22.29
N PHE A 253 2.88 -13.97 -22.83
CA PHE A 253 3.76 -12.81 -22.74
C PHE A 253 4.00 -12.44 -21.28
N MET A 254 5.30 -12.33 -20.90
CA MET A 254 5.72 -12.01 -19.55
C MET A 254 5.63 -10.51 -19.28
N ILE A 255 4.84 -10.14 -18.30
CA ILE A 255 4.76 -8.78 -17.77
C ILE A 255 5.89 -8.62 -16.74
N ASN A 256 6.66 -7.55 -16.81
CA ASN A 256 7.69 -7.23 -15.83
C ASN A 256 7.09 -6.70 -14.52
N GLU A 257 7.91 -6.61 -13.46
CA GLU A 257 7.48 -6.23 -12.11
C GLU A 257 6.72 -4.90 -12.02
N GLU A 258 7.01 -3.96 -12.92
CA GLU A 258 6.35 -2.65 -12.96
C GLU A 258 5.29 -2.56 -14.06
N GLY A 259 5.12 -3.59 -14.88
CA GLY A 259 4.21 -3.61 -16.03
C GLY A 259 4.58 -2.58 -17.12
N THR A 260 5.82 -2.09 -17.12
CA THR A 260 6.27 -1.01 -18.04
C THR A 260 6.39 -1.46 -19.50
N ASN A 261 6.41 -2.76 -19.74
CA ASN A 261 6.39 -3.36 -21.07
C ASN A 261 4.99 -3.44 -21.71
N LEU A 262 3.96 -2.92 -21.04
CA LEU A 262 2.62 -2.67 -21.57
C LEU A 262 2.30 -1.17 -21.49
N SER A 263 1.52 -0.64 -22.44
CA SER A 263 0.99 0.72 -22.34
C SER A 263 -0.01 0.82 -21.19
N GLN A 264 -0.28 2.04 -20.71
CA GLN A 264 -1.26 2.27 -19.64
C GLN A 264 -2.65 1.74 -19.99
N GLY A 265 -3.12 1.98 -21.22
CA GLY A 265 -4.41 1.47 -21.69
C GLY A 265 -4.44 -0.07 -21.78
N GLN A 266 -3.34 -0.71 -22.21
CA GLN A 266 -3.23 -2.17 -22.23
C GLN A 266 -3.30 -2.76 -20.82
N ARG A 267 -2.59 -2.17 -19.85
CA ARG A 267 -2.68 -2.58 -18.44
C ARG A 267 -4.10 -2.46 -17.91
N GLN A 268 -4.79 -1.36 -18.23
CA GLN A 268 -6.18 -1.14 -17.80
C GLN A 268 -7.12 -2.19 -18.40
N LEU A 269 -7.00 -2.52 -19.68
CA LEU A 269 -7.80 -3.58 -20.32
C LEU A 269 -7.56 -4.95 -19.67
N VAL A 270 -6.32 -5.29 -19.29
CA VAL A 270 -6.00 -6.54 -18.57
C VAL A 270 -6.65 -6.54 -17.18
N THR A 271 -6.67 -5.41 -16.46
CA THR A 271 -7.35 -5.34 -15.15
C THR A 271 -8.87 -5.40 -15.28
N ILE A 272 -9.45 -4.87 -16.36
CA ILE A 272 -10.88 -5.03 -16.66
C ILE A 272 -11.18 -6.51 -16.97
N ALA A 273 -10.33 -7.21 -17.76
CA ALA A 273 -10.49 -8.65 -18.02
C ALA A 273 -10.45 -9.47 -16.71
N ARG A 274 -9.55 -9.12 -15.79
CA ARG A 274 -9.49 -9.70 -14.43
C ARG A 274 -10.81 -9.51 -13.68
N ALA A 275 -11.39 -8.31 -13.71
CA ALA A 275 -12.65 -8.00 -13.05
C ALA A 275 -13.84 -8.74 -13.69
N ILE A 276 -13.86 -8.86 -15.01
CA ILE A 276 -14.88 -9.65 -15.75
C ILE A 276 -14.79 -11.13 -15.35
N LEU A 277 -13.58 -11.70 -15.30
CA LEU A 277 -13.35 -13.09 -14.92
C LEU A 277 -13.75 -13.37 -13.46
N ALA A 278 -13.54 -12.40 -12.58
CA ALA A 278 -13.92 -12.49 -11.17
C ALA A 278 -15.43 -12.65 -10.97
N ASP A 279 -16.23 -12.08 -11.87
CA ASP A 279 -17.70 -12.20 -11.94
C ASP A 279 -18.40 -11.90 -10.60
N ARG A 280 -18.15 -10.71 -10.07
CA ARG A 280 -18.70 -10.28 -8.77
C ARG A 280 -19.98 -9.47 -8.93
N PRO A 281 -20.92 -9.54 -7.96
CA PRO A 281 -22.20 -8.83 -8.03
C PRO A 281 -22.08 -7.31 -7.94
N ALA A 282 -21.04 -6.82 -7.29
CA ALA A 282 -20.80 -5.40 -7.15
C ALA A 282 -19.42 -4.98 -7.68
N LEU A 283 -19.31 -3.76 -8.18
CA LEU A 283 -18.12 -3.19 -8.79
C LEU A 283 -17.73 -1.88 -8.11
N ILE A 284 -16.44 -1.68 -8.00
CA ILE A 284 -15.82 -0.42 -7.61
C ILE A 284 -14.88 0.01 -8.74
N LEU A 285 -15.19 1.14 -9.37
CA LEU A 285 -14.51 1.63 -10.54
C LEU A 285 -13.96 3.04 -10.27
N ASP A 286 -12.66 3.24 -10.51
CA ASP A 286 -12.01 4.55 -10.44
C ASP A 286 -11.49 4.93 -11.83
N GLU A 287 -12.15 5.91 -12.47
CA GLU A 287 -12.01 6.20 -13.90
C GLU A 287 -10.92 7.19 -14.28
N ALA A 288 -10.01 7.54 -13.42
CA ALA A 288 -8.98 8.51 -13.80
C ALA A 288 -8.06 7.95 -14.91
N THR A 289 -8.34 8.28 -16.16
CA THR A 289 -7.47 7.98 -17.33
C THR A 289 -6.86 9.27 -17.85
N SER A 290 -5.73 9.68 -17.32
CA SER A 290 -4.85 10.66 -17.96
C SER A 290 -3.84 9.92 -18.83
N ASN A 291 -3.62 10.35 -20.07
CA ASN A 291 -2.59 9.88 -21.02
C ASN A 291 -2.85 8.56 -21.79
N VAL A 292 -4.09 8.30 -22.18
CA VAL A 292 -4.41 7.19 -23.11
C VAL A 292 -4.86 7.78 -24.45
N ASP A 293 -4.45 7.17 -25.56
CA ASP A 293 -4.91 7.60 -26.89
C ASP A 293 -6.41 7.34 -27.09
N THR A 294 -7.06 8.14 -27.94
CA THR A 294 -8.52 8.13 -28.15
C THR A 294 -9.06 6.75 -28.55
N ARG A 295 -8.32 6.00 -29.37
CA ARG A 295 -8.76 4.66 -29.81
C ARG A 295 -8.77 3.66 -28.66
N THR A 296 -7.74 3.67 -27.86
CA THR A 296 -7.64 2.81 -26.66
C THR A 296 -8.66 3.23 -25.62
N GLU A 297 -8.93 4.53 -25.49
CA GLU A 297 -9.98 5.06 -24.62
C GLU A 297 -11.37 4.52 -24.97
N GLU A 298 -11.74 4.48 -26.27
CA GLU A 298 -12.99 3.87 -26.71
C GLU A 298 -13.08 2.38 -26.37
N LEU A 299 -11.96 1.65 -26.49
CA LEU A 299 -11.92 0.21 -26.12
C LEU A 299 -12.12 0.01 -24.62
N ILE A 300 -11.49 0.85 -23.81
CA ILE A 300 -11.65 0.84 -22.33
C ILE A 300 -13.12 1.13 -21.98
N GLN A 301 -13.73 2.17 -22.60
CA GLN A 301 -15.13 2.50 -22.32
C GLN A 301 -16.06 1.33 -22.63
N ARG A 302 -15.93 0.72 -23.81
CA ARG A 302 -16.73 -0.45 -24.19
C ARG A 302 -16.51 -1.66 -23.27
N ALA A 303 -15.29 -1.84 -22.79
CA ALA A 303 -14.97 -2.91 -21.83
C ALA A 303 -15.58 -2.62 -20.46
N MET A 304 -15.57 -1.36 -20.01
CA MET A 304 -16.22 -0.91 -18.76
C MET A 304 -17.75 -1.06 -18.84
N ASP A 305 -18.37 -0.66 -19.96
CA ASP A 305 -19.81 -0.82 -20.17
C ASP A 305 -20.22 -2.32 -20.10
N ALA A 306 -19.42 -3.19 -20.72
CA ALA A 306 -19.64 -4.63 -20.65
C ALA A 306 -19.45 -5.20 -19.23
N LEU A 307 -18.49 -4.68 -18.49
CA LEU A 307 -18.24 -5.06 -17.09
C LEU A 307 -19.39 -4.64 -16.17
N MET A 308 -19.94 -3.43 -16.32
CA MET A 308 -21.02 -2.89 -15.48
C MET A 308 -22.38 -3.54 -15.74
N GLN A 309 -22.60 -4.16 -16.91
CA GLN A 309 -23.90 -4.71 -17.28
C GLN A 309 -24.44 -5.72 -16.27
N GLY A 310 -25.58 -5.39 -15.64
CA GLY A 310 -26.27 -6.25 -14.67
C GLY A 310 -25.62 -6.31 -13.28
N ARG A 311 -24.64 -5.47 -12.99
CA ARG A 311 -23.93 -5.41 -11.70
C ARG A 311 -24.11 -4.06 -11.03
N THR A 312 -24.19 -4.05 -9.71
CA THR A 312 -24.21 -2.80 -8.95
C THR A 312 -22.83 -2.15 -9.01
N SER A 313 -22.76 -0.92 -9.51
CA SER A 313 -21.48 -0.27 -9.81
C SER A 313 -21.33 1.05 -9.07
N PHE A 314 -20.29 1.18 -8.26
CA PHE A 314 -19.86 2.44 -7.66
C PHE A 314 -18.71 3.01 -8.49
N VAL A 315 -18.94 4.13 -9.15
CA VAL A 315 -17.98 4.71 -10.09
C VAL A 315 -17.53 6.07 -9.59
N ILE A 316 -16.23 6.22 -9.26
CA ILE A 316 -15.63 7.57 -9.13
C ILE A 316 -15.47 8.09 -10.57
N ALA A 317 -16.46 8.87 -10.97
CA ALA A 317 -16.56 9.26 -12.38
C ALA A 317 -15.73 10.51 -12.66
N HIS A 318 -14.85 10.38 -13.64
CA HIS A 318 -14.06 11.46 -14.24
C HIS A 318 -14.39 11.66 -15.73
N ARG A 319 -15.25 10.80 -16.29
CA ARG A 319 -15.69 10.85 -17.69
C ARG A 319 -17.14 11.25 -17.80
N LEU A 320 -17.39 12.15 -18.76
CA LEU A 320 -18.72 12.67 -19.03
C LEU A 320 -19.72 11.55 -19.40
N SER A 321 -19.30 10.58 -20.21
CA SER A 321 -20.14 9.46 -20.65
C SER A 321 -20.66 8.62 -19.48
N THR A 322 -19.79 8.32 -18.53
CA THR A 322 -20.15 7.53 -17.34
C THR A 322 -21.10 8.29 -16.41
N ILE A 323 -20.85 9.60 -16.23
CA ILE A 323 -21.72 10.45 -15.41
C ILE A 323 -23.13 10.52 -16.02
N ARG A 324 -23.23 10.74 -17.34
CA ARG A 324 -24.52 10.86 -18.03
C ARG A 324 -25.35 9.58 -18.02
N ASN A 325 -24.70 8.42 -18.06
CA ASN A 325 -25.36 7.12 -18.14
C ASN A 325 -25.61 6.48 -16.77
N ALA A 326 -25.22 7.14 -15.69
CA ALA A 326 -25.45 6.65 -14.33
C ALA A 326 -26.93 6.75 -13.94
N ASP A 327 -27.44 5.72 -13.23
CA ASP A 327 -28.80 5.72 -12.70
C ASP A 327 -28.97 6.75 -11.58
N VAL A 328 -27.90 6.95 -10.78
CA VAL A 328 -27.85 7.94 -9.71
C VAL A 328 -26.49 8.60 -9.68
N ILE A 329 -26.49 9.91 -9.60
CA ILE A 329 -25.29 10.72 -9.37
C ILE A 329 -25.33 11.22 -7.94
N LEU A 330 -24.25 10.96 -7.19
CA LEU A 330 -24.01 11.51 -5.86
C LEU A 330 -22.94 12.60 -5.98
N VAL A 331 -23.31 13.81 -5.70
CA VAL A 331 -22.42 14.97 -5.71
C VAL A 331 -21.91 15.18 -4.28
N ILE A 332 -20.61 14.97 -4.09
CA ILE A 332 -19.99 15.04 -2.76
C ILE A 332 -19.16 16.30 -2.65
N ARG A 333 -19.38 17.02 -1.56
CA ARG A 333 -18.58 18.17 -1.15
C ARG A 333 -18.33 18.13 0.35
N ASP A 334 -17.07 18.30 0.74
CA ASP A 334 -16.66 18.33 2.15
C ASP A 334 -17.21 17.17 3.01
N GLY A 335 -17.27 15.96 2.43
CA GLY A 335 -17.71 14.75 3.11
C GLY A 335 -19.21 14.48 3.13
N ASP A 336 -20.04 15.37 2.57
CA ASP A 336 -21.49 15.24 2.54
C ASP A 336 -22.02 15.14 1.11
N ILE A 337 -23.19 14.51 0.95
CA ILE A 337 -23.94 14.54 -0.31
C ILE A 337 -24.66 15.90 -0.37
N VAL A 338 -24.23 16.76 -1.29
CA VAL A 338 -24.87 18.08 -1.50
C VAL A 338 -26.01 18.02 -2.52
N GLU A 339 -25.90 17.11 -3.51
CA GLU A 339 -26.95 16.88 -4.52
C GLU A 339 -27.00 15.41 -4.89
N LYS A 340 -28.21 14.93 -5.22
CA LYS A 340 -28.46 13.55 -5.65
C LYS A 340 -29.56 13.55 -6.71
N GLY A 341 -29.37 12.86 -7.80
CA GLY A 341 -30.35 12.73 -8.90
C GLY A 341 -29.74 12.15 -10.16
N THR A 342 -30.46 12.18 -11.25
CA THR A 342 -29.99 11.87 -12.59
C THR A 342 -29.27 13.06 -13.21
N HIS A 343 -28.54 12.85 -14.30
CA HIS A 343 -27.83 13.90 -15.04
C HIS A 343 -28.75 15.08 -15.41
N ASP A 344 -29.90 14.78 -16.01
CA ASP A 344 -30.83 15.80 -16.50
C ASP A 344 -31.50 16.58 -15.36
N GLU A 345 -31.84 15.89 -14.26
CA GLU A 345 -32.41 16.53 -13.06
C GLU A 345 -31.41 17.49 -12.42
N LEU A 346 -30.17 17.08 -12.26
CA LEU A 346 -29.13 17.89 -11.61
C LEU A 346 -28.70 19.09 -12.47
N LEU A 347 -28.65 18.93 -13.80
CA LEU A 347 -28.44 20.07 -14.70
C LEU A 347 -29.59 21.08 -14.64
N ALA A 348 -30.83 20.59 -14.62
CA ALA A 348 -32.02 21.46 -14.55
C ALA A 348 -32.10 22.24 -13.22
N GLN A 349 -31.54 21.70 -12.12
CA GLN A 349 -31.45 22.39 -10.83
C GLN A 349 -30.49 23.59 -10.87
N GLY A 350 -29.50 23.63 -11.78
CA GLY A 350 -28.50 24.69 -11.87
C GLY A 350 -27.65 24.86 -10.61
N GLY A 351 -27.41 23.78 -9.90
CA GLY A 351 -26.67 23.76 -8.64
C GLY A 351 -25.19 23.47 -8.81
N PHE A 352 -24.53 22.94 -7.75
CA PHE A 352 -23.11 22.66 -7.74
C PHE A 352 -22.68 21.65 -8.81
N TYR A 353 -23.54 20.67 -9.13
CA TYR A 353 -23.31 19.73 -10.22
C TYR A 353 -23.22 20.44 -11.57
N ALA A 354 -24.16 21.35 -11.86
CA ALA A 354 -24.17 22.11 -13.12
C ALA A 354 -22.90 22.97 -13.23
N ASP A 355 -22.49 23.64 -12.16
CA ASP A 355 -21.24 24.40 -12.12
C ASP A 355 -20.02 23.52 -12.39
N LEU A 356 -19.96 22.35 -11.74
CA LEU A 356 -18.88 21.38 -11.90
C LEU A 356 -18.84 20.84 -13.35
N TYR A 357 -20.01 20.52 -13.89
CA TYR A 357 -20.17 20.05 -15.26
C TYR A 357 -19.67 21.09 -16.27
N ASN A 358 -20.15 22.31 -16.19
CA ASN A 358 -19.78 23.40 -17.09
C ASN A 358 -18.28 23.74 -17.00
N SER A 359 -17.69 23.71 -15.79
CA SER A 359 -16.27 24.01 -15.60
C SER A 359 -15.32 22.92 -16.10
N GLN A 360 -15.74 21.66 -16.11
CA GLN A 360 -14.88 20.53 -16.50
C GLN A 360 -15.09 20.04 -17.94
N PHE A 361 -16.26 20.26 -18.51
CA PHE A 361 -16.66 19.60 -19.75
C PHE A 361 -17.15 20.58 -20.85
N ASP A 362 -17.50 21.83 -20.53
CA ASP A 362 -17.96 22.82 -21.52
C ASP A 362 -16.79 23.53 -22.25
N GLU A 363 -15.56 23.50 -21.72
CA GLU A 363 -14.36 24.01 -22.41
C GLU A 363 -13.81 23.05 -23.48
N ALA A 364 -14.39 21.85 -23.62
CA ALA A 364 -13.94 20.81 -24.55
C ALA A 364 -14.87 20.63 -25.79
N ALA A 365 -15.88 21.51 -26.02
CA ALA A 365 -16.81 21.47 -27.16
C ALA A 365 -16.41 22.41 -28.30
#